data_dc42a0130c9831b907c2c55cb097af98
#
_entry.id   dc42a0130c9831b907c2c55cb097af98
#
_cell.length_a   1.000
_cell.length_b   1.000
_cell.length_c   1.000
_cell.angle_alpha   90.00
_cell.angle_beta   90.00
_cell.angle_gamma   90.00
#
_symmetry.space_group_name_H-M   'P 1'
#
loop_
_entity.id
_entity.type
_entity.pdbx_description
1 polymer ?
#
loop_
_entity_poly.entity_id
_entity_poly.type
_entity_poly.pdbx_seq_one_letter_code
_entity_poly.pdbx_strand_id
1 'polypeptide(L)'
;TPALPAREGWIPHAYDESRTWFRSEEDFPGARTMAEAARWLADEAPSAERFMLFVDEFDPHEPFDVPEPWMSRYDPDWDGPRVIWPPYAVDAVASGVIDERTARHIRANYGAKLSFVDHQFGRLLDELDRRDLWDDTAVIVCTDHGHYLGEHDIFGKPSTPVRAVLGHIPLM
;
A
#
# COMPACT_ATOMS: atom_id res chain seq x y z
N THR A 1 2.58 12.34 13.20
CA THR A 1 3.49 13.33 12.58
C THR A 1 2.77 13.84 11.34
N PRO A 2 2.61 15.15 11.14
CA PRO A 2 1.96 15.63 9.92
C PRO A 2 2.79 15.20 8.73
N ALA A 3 2.10 14.62 7.72
CA ALA A 3 2.70 14.42 6.41
C ALA A 3 3.18 15.76 5.89
N LEU A 4 4.30 15.77 5.14
CA LEU A 4 4.66 16.96 4.40
C LEU A 4 3.48 17.37 3.52
N PRO A 5 3.17 18.67 3.45
CA PRO A 5 2.37 19.14 2.35
C PRO A 5 3.10 18.71 1.08
N ALA A 6 2.48 17.84 0.30
CA ALA A 6 2.92 17.62 -1.06
C ALA A 6 3.01 18.98 -1.75
N ARG A 7 3.89 19.10 -2.72
CA ARG A 7 3.89 20.27 -3.60
C ARG A 7 2.45 20.50 -4.04
N GLU A 8 1.97 21.74 -3.93
CA GLU A 8 0.63 22.13 -4.35
C GLU A 8 0.20 21.37 -5.61
N GLY A 9 -0.89 20.65 -5.52
CA GLY A 9 -1.48 19.90 -6.63
C GLY A 9 -1.20 18.39 -6.67
N TRP A 10 -0.44 17.79 -5.74
CA TRP A 10 -0.02 16.38 -5.84
C TRP A 10 -0.75 15.41 -4.90
N ILE A 11 -1.33 15.87 -3.81
CA ILE A 11 -2.23 15.04 -2.99
C ILE A 11 -3.67 15.44 -3.31
N PRO A 12 -4.55 14.49 -3.61
CA PRO A 12 -5.97 14.81 -3.69
C PRO A 12 -6.42 15.43 -2.35
N HIS A 13 -6.97 16.62 -2.38
CA HIS A 13 -7.53 17.29 -1.19
C HIS A 13 -8.43 16.35 -0.37
N ALA A 14 -9.17 15.48 -1.06
CA ALA A 14 -10.03 14.48 -0.45
C ALA A 14 -9.26 13.50 0.46
N TYR A 15 -8.02 13.13 0.15
CA TYR A 15 -7.23 12.27 1.02
C TYR A 15 -6.80 13.01 2.27
N ASP A 16 -6.27 14.23 2.15
CA ASP A 16 -5.85 15.04 3.29
C ASP A 16 -7.02 15.30 4.24
N GLU A 17 -8.19 15.65 3.71
CA GLU A 17 -9.40 15.81 4.51
C GLU A 17 -9.77 14.51 5.22
N SER A 18 -9.81 13.39 4.52
CA SER A 18 -10.13 12.07 5.10
C SER A 18 -9.13 11.70 6.18
N ARG A 19 -7.84 11.92 5.92
CA ARG A 19 -6.75 11.59 6.85
C ARG A 19 -6.88 12.29 8.21
N THR A 20 -7.49 13.45 8.25
CA THR A 20 -7.73 14.18 9.51
C THR A 20 -8.70 13.45 10.45
N TRP A 21 -9.50 12.52 9.93
CA TRP A 21 -10.48 11.75 10.69
C TRP A 21 -9.96 10.40 11.18
N PHE A 22 -8.80 9.92 10.69
CA PHE A 22 -8.24 8.63 11.10
C PHE A 22 -7.78 8.69 12.56
N ARG A 23 -8.24 7.76 13.39
CA ARG A 23 -7.96 7.65 14.82
C ARG A 23 -7.19 6.39 15.17
N SER A 24 -7.37 5.32 14.38
CA SER A 24 -6.78 4.02 14.58
C SER A 24 -6.35 3.42 13.24
N GLU A 25 -5.70 2.26 13.25
CA GLU A 25 -5.31 1.59 12.01
C GLU A 25 -6.51 1.12 11.17
N GLU A 26 -7.63 0.84 11.81
CA GLU A 26 -8.87 0.42 11.15
C GLU A 26 -9.50 1.51 10.27
N ASP A 27 -9.11 2.75 10.46
CA ASP A 27 -9.60 3.87 9.64
C ASP A 27 -8.89 3.98 8.29
N PHE A 28 -7.74 3.32 8.14
CA PHE A 28 -6.99 3.34 6.88
C PHE A 28 -7.70 2.52 5.80
N PRO A 29 -7.64 2.97 4.52
CA PRO A 29 -8.38 2.33 3.43
C PRO A 29 -8.14 0.83 3.32
N GLY A 30 -6.89 0.37 3.31
CA GLY A 30 -6.55 -1.06 3.21
C GLY A 30 -7.11 -1.88 4.36
N ALA A 31 -7.08 -1.36 5.60
CA ALA A 31 -7.68 -2.04 6.75
C ALA A 31 -9.19 -2.17 6.59
N ARG A 32 -9.86 -1.12 6.10
CA ARG A 32 -11.30 -1.14 5.86
C ARG A 32 -11.71 -2.12 4.77
N THR A 33 -10.98 -2.13 3.64
CA THR A 33 -11.22 -3.07 2.54
C THR A 33 -11.12 -4.52 3.04
N MET A 34 -10.04 -4.86 3.74
CA MET A 34 -9.84 -6.22 4.24
C MET A 34 -10.84 -6.60 5.33
N ALA A 35 -11.22 -5.66 6.20
CA ALA A 35 -12.25 -5.90 7.22
C ALA A 35 -13.62 -6.16 6.59
N GLU A 36 -14.01 -5.42 5.55
CA GLU A 36 -15.26 -5.66 4.84
C GLU A 36 -15.28 -7.01 4.11
N ALA A 37 -14.16 -7.39 3.49
CA ALA A 37 -14.01 -8.70 2.87
C ALA A 37 -14.10 -9.84 3.89
N ALA A 38 -13.44 -9.70 5.04
CA ALA A 38 -13.52 -10.67 6.14
C ALA A 38 -14.95 -10.77 6.70
N ARG A 39 -15.63 -9.64 6.87
CA ARG A 39 -17.02 -9.60 7.31
C ARG A 39 -17.93 -10.33 6.31
N TRP A 40 -17.73 -10.11 5.02
CA TRP A 40 -18.52 -10.82 4.00
C TRP A 40 -18.30 -12.34 4.07
N LEU A 41 -17.05 -12.78 4.22
CA LEU A 41 -16.76 -14.22 4.43
C LEU A 41 -17.45 -14.77 5.68
N ALA A 42 -17.52 -13.95 6.74
CA ALA A 42 -18.16 -14.34 7.99
C ALA A 42 -19.70 -14.50 7.87
N ASP A 43 -20.32 -13.54 7.21
CA ASP A 43 -21.77 -13.37 7.25
C ASP A 43 -22.47 -14.01 6.04
N GLU A 44 -21.90 -13.91 4.85
CA GLU A 44 -22.56 -14.26 3.59
C GLU A 44 -22.07 -15.59 3.01
N ALA A 45 -20.76 -15.87 3.06
CA ALA A 45 -20.21 -17.10 2.48
C ALA A 45 -20.84 -18.38 3.02
N PRO A 46 -21.21 -18.51 4.33
CA PRO A 46 -21.83 -19.72 4.85
C PRO A 46 -23.19 -20.05 4.24
N SER A 47 -23.89 -19.06 3.70
CA SER A 47 -25.20 -19.24 3.05
C SER A 47 -25.10 -19.50 1.55
N ALA A 48 -23.93 -19.33 0.96
CA ALA A 48 -23.70 -19.46 -0.46
C ALA A 48 -23.29 -20.90 -0.83
N GLU A 49 -23.95 -21.49 -1.81
CA GLU A 49 -23.52 -22.79 -2.37
C GLU A 49 -22.15 -22.69 -3.06
N ARG A 50 -21.90 -21.58 -3.70
CA ARG A 50 -20.62 -21.20 -4.35
C ARG A 50 -20.48 -19.71 -4.31
N PHE A 51 -19.25 -19.22 -4.19
CA PHE A 51 -18.98 -17.80 -4.26
C PHE A 51 -17.71 -17.47 -5.06
N MET A 52 -17.65 -16.24 -5.51
CA MET A 52 -16.45 -15.58 -5.96
C MET A 52 -16.39 -14.23 -5.26
N LEU A 53 -15.38 -14.02 -4.42
CA LEU A 53 -15.12 -12.73 -3.77
C LEU A 53 -13.94 -12.06 -4.49
N PHE A 54 -14.19 -10.90 -5.08
CA PHE A 54 -13.16 -10.05 -5.64
C PHE A 54 -12.90 -8.89 -4.69
N VAL A 55 -11.67 -8.79 -4.18
CA VAL A 55 -11.25 -7.74 -3.27
C VAL A 55 -10.31 -6.81 -4.04
N ASP A 56 -10.81 -5.63 -4.38
CA ASP A 56 -10.03 -4.60 -5.07
C ASP A 56 -9.40 -3.69 -4.01
N GLU A 57 -8.10 -3.94 -3.75
CA GLU A 57 -7.33 -3.18 -2.77
C GLU A 57 -6.34 -2.26 -3.46
N PHE A 58 -6.43 -0.98 -3.14
CA PHE A 58 -5.62 0.05 -3.77
C PHE A 58 -4.17 0.10 -3.25
N ASP A 59 -3.96 -0.32 -2.00
CA ASP A 59 -2.63 -0.37 -1.40
C ASP A 59 -1.78 -1.52 -2.00
N PRO A 60 -0.48 -1.37 -2.16
CA PRO A 60 0.40 -0.31 -1.64
C PRO A 60 0.61 0.89 -2.55
N HIS A 61 -0.36 1.30 -3.36
CA HIS A 61 -0.29 2.52 -4.14
C HIS A 61 -0.02 3.75 -3.25
N GLU A 62 0.56 4.81 -3.79
CA GLU A 62 0.66 6.07 -3.07
C GLU A 62 -0.73 6.68 -2.78
N PRO A 63 -0.90 7.33 -1.64
CA PRO A 63 0.11 7.78 -0.68
C PRO A 63 0.64 6.64 0.21
N PHE A 64 1.96 6.59 0.42
CA PHE A 64 2.62 5.62 1.30
C PHE A 64 2.43 6.01 2.77
N ASP A 65 1.19 6.20 3.17
CA ASP A 65 0.83 6.58 4.52
C ASP A 65 0.30 5.36 5.30
N VAL A 66 0.84 5.17 6.48
CA VAL A 66 0.45 4.10 7.40
C VAL A 66 0.48 4.59 8.84
N PRO A 67 -0.28 3.95 9.76
CA PRO A 67 -0.21 4.29 11.17
C PRO A 67 1.13 3.88 11.80
N GLU A 68 1.46 4.47 12.94
CA GLU A 68 2.50 3.92 13.80
C GLU A 68 1.99 2.62 14.46
N PRO A 69 2.89 1.65 14.71
CA PRO A 69 4.35 1.71 14.58
C PRO A 69 4.89 1.21 13.22
N TRP A 70 4.08 1.07 12.20
CA TRP A 70 4.48 0.48 10.92
C TRP A 70 5.61 1.28 10.26
N MET A 71 5.50 2.61 10.27
CA MET A 71 6.51 3.48 9.67
C MET A 71 7.85 3.42 10.41
N SER A 72 7.82 3.57 11.73
CA SER A 72 9.03 3.62 12.54
C SER A 72 9.82 2.30 12.55
N ARG A 73 9.21 1.17 12.16
CA ARG A 73 9.93 -0.10 11.99
C ARG A 73 10.91 -0.09 10.82
N TYR A 74 10.64 0.71 9.79
CA TYR A 74 11.43 0.73 8.55
C TYR A 74 12.45 1.86 8.51
N ASP A 75 12.15 2.99 9.13
CA ASP A 75 13.04 4.16 9.14
C ASP A 75 12.94 4.92 10.48
N PRO A 76 13.40 4.29 11.58
CA PRO A 76 13.27 4.86 12.93
C PRO A 76 14.05 6.16 13.11
N ASP A 77 15.12 6.36 12.33
CA ASP A 77 16.02 7.51 12.44
C ASP A 77 15.62 8.66 11.50
N TRP A 78 14.43 8.60 10.89
CA TRP A 78 13.96 9.69 10.05
C TRP A 78 13.44 10.85 10.89
N ASP A 79 14.10 11.98 10.80
CA ASP A 79 13.76 13.23 11.49
C ASP A 79 13.15 14.31 10.58
N GLY A 80 13.13 14.02 9.26
CA GLY A 80 12.52 14.88 8.27
C GLY A 80 11.00 14.70 8.17
N PRO A 81 10.38 15.47 7.28
CA PRO A 81 8.98 15.31 6.98
C PRO A 81 8.70 14.01 6.24
N ARG A 82 7.59 13.33 6.53
CA ARG A 82 7.22 12.08 5.82
C ARG A 82 6.93 12.35 4.35
N VAL A 83 7.65 11.66 3.48
CA VAL A 83 7.41 11.73 2.04
C VAL A 83 6.52 10.55 1.65
N ILE A 84 5.21 10.74 1.78
CA ILE A 84 4.21 9.70 1.49
C ILE A 84 3.84 9.63 0.00
N TRP A 85 4.17 10.68 -0.75
CA TRP A 85 3.96 10.73 -2.20
C TRP A 85 5.29 10.93 -2.89
N PRO A 86 5.86 9.90 -3.54
CA PRO A 86 7.14 10.01 -4.21
C PRO A 86 7.03 10.95 -5.43
N PRO A 87 8.11 11.64 -5.81
CA PRO A 87 8.13 12.33 -7.08
C PRO A 87 8.05 11.33 -8.23
N TYR A 88 7.38 11.69 -9.33
CA TYR A 88 7.46 10.94 -10.57
C TYR A 88 8.61 11.52 -11.40
N ALA A 89 9.78 10.90 -11.28
CA ALA A 89 11.00 11.46 -11.85
C ALA A 89 11.95 10.38 -12.39
N VAL A 90 12.63 10.72 -13.46
CA VAL A 90 13.80 10.02 -14.01
C VAL A 90 15.04 10.78 -13.55
N ASP A 91 16.14 10.07 -13.29
CA ASP A 91 17.38 10.65 -12.74
C ASP A 91 17.11 11.45 -11.43
N ALA A 92 16.23 10.91 -10.59
CA ALA A 92 15.67 11.63 -9.44
C ALA A 92 16.73 12.09 -8.44
N VAL A 93 17.71 11.25 -8.15
CA VAL A 93 18.83 11.59 -7.25
C VAL A 93 19.92 12.35 -8.03
N ALA A 94 20.27 11.86 -9.22
CA ALA A 94 21.31 12.50 -10.03
C ALA A 94 20.99 13.95 -10.42
N SER A 95 19.71 14.25 -10.64
CA SER A 95 19.26 15.62 -10.94
C SER A 95 18.99 16.48 -9.69
N GLY A 96 19.07 15.88 -8.48
CA GLY A 96 18.82 16.57 -7.22
C GLY A 96 17.34 16.85 -6.93
N VAL A 97 16.41 16.13 -7.57
CA VAL A 97 14.98 16.20 -7.23
C VAL A 97 14.75 15.68 -5.80
N ILE A 98 15.45 14.62 -5.44
CA ILE A 98 15.56 14.11 -4.07
C ILE A 98 17.02 13.76 -3.77
N ASP A 99 17.39 13.69 -2.50
CA ASP A 99 18.68 13.17 -2.09
C ASP A 99 18.60 11.67 -1.74
N GLU A 100 19.75 11.02 -1.55
CA GLU A 100 19.87 9.61 -1.23
C GLU A 100 19.16 9.24 0.09
N ARG A 101 19.14 10.14 1.07
CA ARG A 101 18.46 9.90 2.36
C ARG A 101 16.95 9.88 2.19
N THR A 102 16.43 10.82 1.41
CA THR A 102 15.01 10.89 1.03
C THR A 102 14.61 9.69 0.18
N ALA A 103 15.46 9.26 -0.76
CA ALA A 103 15.22 8.06 -1.57
C ALA A 103 15.07 6.80 -0.69
N ARG A 104 15.92 6.64 0.33
CA ARG A 104 15.78 5.54 1.31
C ARG A 104 14.48 5.65 2.11
N HIS A 105 14.11 6.86 2.53
CA HIS A 105 12.87 7.10 3.26
C HIS A 105 11.62 6.74 2.44
N ILE A 106 11.59 7.07 1.16
CA ILE A 106 10.47 6.68 0.26
C ILE A 106 10.35 5.16 0.18
N ARG A 107 11.48 4.43 0.02
CA ARG A 107 11.50 2.96 0.04
C ARG A 107 11.00 2.38 1.37
N ALA A 108 11.39 2.99 2.47
CA ALA A 108 10.94 2.61 3.81
C ALA A 108 9.41 2.80 3.96
N ASN A 109 8.89 3.92 3.46
CA ASN A 109 7.45 4.19 3.46
C ASN A 109 6.67 3.16 2.65
N TYR A 110 7.16 2.78 1.47
CA TYR A 110 6.54 1.71 0.66
C TYR A 110 6.58 0.37 1.39
N GLY A 111 7.72 0.00 1.97
CA GLY A 111 7.87 -1.24 2.74
C GLY A 111 6.93 -1.30 3.94
N ALA A 112 6.79 -0.19 4.65
CA ALA A 112 5.84 -0.06 5.76
C ALA A 112 4.39 -0.23 5.28
N LYS A 113 4.04 0.39 4.14
CA LYS A 113 2.73 0.27 3.53
C LYS A 113 2.41 -1.17 3.12
N LEU A 114 3.37 -1.83 2.47
CA LEU A 114 3.22 -3.23 2.07
C LEU A 114 3.03 -4.15 3.28
N SER A 115 3.81 -3.96 4.34
CA SER A 115 3.67 -4.75 5.57
C SER A 115 2.35 -4.48 6.30
N PHE A 116 1.85 -3.27 6.23
CA PHE A 116 0.54 -2.94 6.78
C PHE A 116 -0.57 -3.67 6.03
N VAL A 117 -0.54 -3.65 4.71
CA VAL A 117 -1.52 -4.36 3.87
C VAL A 117 -1.44 -5.87 4.07
N ASP A 118 -0.23 -6.43 4.15
CA ASP A 118 -0.01 -7.85 4.42
C ASP A 118 -0.62 -8.26 5.76
N HIS A 119 -0.42 -7.44 6.81
CA HIS A 119 -1.07 -7.67 8.10
C HIS A 119 -2.59 -7.68 8.02
N GLN A 120 -3.18 -6.72 7.29
CA GLN A 120 -4.64 -6.67 7.13
C GLN A 120 -5.15 -7.84 6.28
N PHE A 121 -4.39 -8.25 5.26
CA PHE A 121 -4.69 -9.45 4.47
C PHE A 121 -4.65 -10.72 5.32
N GLY A 122 -3.70 -10.83 6.26
CA GLY A 122 -3.66 -11.92 7.24
C GLY A 122 -4.97 -12.05 8.02
N ARG A 123 -5.59 -10.94 8.41
CA ARG A 123 -6.90 -10.94 9.11
C ARG A 123 -8.03 -11.50 8.22
N LEU A 124 -7.96 -11.29 6.90
CA LEU A 124 -8.88 -11.92 5.96
C LEU A 124 -8.64 -13.43 5.86
N LEU A 125 -7.38 -13.86 5.81
CA LEU A 125 -7.04 -15.29 5.78
C LEU A 125 -7.43 -16.00 7.08
N ASP A 126 -7.30 -15.34 8.24
CA ASP A 126 -7.78 -15.85 9.53
C ASP A 126 -9.29 -16.20 9.50
N GLU A 127 -10.07 -15.53 8.66
CA GLU A 127 -11.49 -15.85 8.52
C GLU A 127 -11.72 -17.11 7.71
N LEU A 128 -10.88 -17.41 6.72
CA LEU A 128 -10.88 -18.68 6.00
C LEU A 128 -10.52 -19.83 6.95
N ASP A 129 -9.51 -19.63 7.83
CA ASP A 129 -9.14 -20.62 8.86
C ASP A 129 -10.30 -20.88 9.84
N ARG A 130 -10.90 -19.82 10.36
CA ARG A 130 -12.02 -19.94 11.33
C ARG A 130 -13.25 -20.64 10.77
N ARG A 131 -13.43 -20.59 9.45
CA ARG A 131 -14.58 -21.17 8.73
C ARG A 131 -14.27 -22.50 8.07
N ASP A 132 -13.03 -22.99 8.19
CA ASP A 132 -12.58 -24.24 7.54
C ASP A 132 -12.85 -24.24 6.03
N LEU A 133 -12.54 -23.12 5.36
CA LEU A 133 -12.86 -22.90 3.95
C LEU A 133 -11.73 -23.27 2.98
N TRP A 134 -10.55 -23.63 3.49
CA TRP A 134 -9.37 -23.85 2.64
C TRP A 134 -9.49 -25.02 1.66
N ASP A 135 -10.22 -26.06 2.02
CA ASP A 135 -10.36 -27.25 1.17
C ASP A 135 -11.11 -26.94 -0.14
N ASP A 136 -12.00 -25.94 -0.10
CA ASP A 136 -12.90 -25.61 -1.22
C ASP A 136 -12.67 -24.20 -1.78
N THR A 137 -11.65 -23.47 -1.28
CA THR A 137 -11.41 -22.08 -1.66
C THR A 137 -10.00 -21.89 -2.22
N ALA A 138 -9.89 -21.39 -3.45
CA ALA A 138 -8.65 -20.90 -4.01
C ALA A 138 -8.51 -19.39 -3.74
N VAL A 139 -7.37 -18.99 -3.18
CA VAL A 139 -7.01 -17.58 -3.00
C VAL A 139 -6.00 -17.20 -4.07
N ILE A 140 -6.29 -16.16 -4.83
CA ILE A 140 -5.40 -15.62 -5.87
C ILE A 140 -5.02 -14.20 -5.51
N VAL A 141 -3.72 -13.94 -5.38
CA VAL A 141 -3.18 -12.59 -5.13
C VAL A 141 -2.41 -12.14 -6.35
N CYS A 142 -2.79 -11.00 -6.90
CA CYS A 142 -2.12 -10.38 -8.04
C CYS A 142 -2.17 -8.86 -7.96
N THR A 143 -1.42 -8.20 -8.83
CA THR A 143 -1.48 -6.74 -9.01
C THR A 143 -1.47 -6.41 -10.50
N ASP A 144 -1.76 -5.18 -10.86
CA ASP A 144 -1.81 -4.69 -12.24
C ASP A 144 -0.43 -4.27 -12.77
N HIS A 145 0.41 -3.67 -11.93
CA HIS A 145 1.77 -3.25 -12.26
C HIS A 145 2.62 -3.03 -11.01
N GLY A 146 3.92 -2.89 -11.20
CA GLY A 146 4.88 -2.48 -10.18
C GLY A 146 5.03 -0.97 -10.03
N HIS A 147 6.05 -0.55 -9.27
CA HIS A 147 6.37 0.84 -8.98
C HIS A 147 7.88 1.01 -8.87
N TYR A 148 8.43 2.06 -9.50
CA TYR A 148 9.85 2.38 -9.34
C TYR A 148 10.10 3.05 -7.99
N LEU A 149 11.05 2.49 -7.24
CA LEU A 149 11.46 2.94 -5.92
C LEU A 149 12.96 3.31 -5.88
N GLY A 150 13.50 3.73 -7.02
CA GLY A 150 14.89 4.11 -7.21
C GLY A 150 15.68 3.20 -8.15
N GLU A 151 15.06 2.15 -8.70
CA GLU A 151 15.70 1.34 -9.75
C GLU A 151 15.95 2.22 -10.98
N HIS A 152 17.18 2.17 -11.48
CA HIS A 152 17.63 3.04 -12.57
C HIS A 152 17.52 4.56 -12.27
N ASP A 153 17.54 4.93 -10.98
CA ASP A 153 17.30 6.30 -10.51
C ASP A 153 15.92 6.86 -10.93
N ILE A 154 14.92 5.97 -10.98
CA ILE A 154 13.54 6.32 -11.32
C ILE A 154 12.65 6.14 -10.09
N PHE A 155 11.76 7.10 -9.86
CA PHE A 155 10.72 7.03 -8.86
C PHE A 155 9.33 7.24 -9.47
N GLY A 156 8.33 6.58 -8.91
CA GLY A 156 6.97 6.65 -9.42
C GLY A 156 6.73 5.79 -10.65
N LYS A 157 5.86 6.25 -11.51
CA LYS A 157 5.47 5.62 -12.78
C LYS A 157 5.55 6.65 -13.92
N PRO A 158 6.72 7.30 -14.11
CA PRO A 158 6.87 8.27 -15.19
C PRO A 158 6.74 7.58 -16.54
N SER A 159 6.44 8.35 -17.60
CA SER A 159 6.38 7.86 -18.98
C SER A 159 7.75 7.40 -19.46
N THR A 160 8.10 6.15 -19.14
CA THR A 160 9.34 5.48 -19.55
C THR A 160 8.99 4.12 -20.16
N PRO A 161 9.90 3.50 -20.92
CA PRO A 161 9.70 2.14 -21.38
C PRO A 161 9.42 1.19 -20.22
N VAL A 162 8.45 0.29 -20.38
CA VAL A 162 8.11 -0.73 -19.37
C VAL A 162 9.32 -1.64 -19.16
N ARG A 163 9.78 -1.74 -17.91
CA ARG A 163 10.85 -2.63 -17.48
C ARG A 163 10.29 -3.71 -16.56
N ALA A 164 11.09 -4.72 -16.23
CA ALA A 164 10.70 -5.80 -15.34
C ALA A 164 10.13 -5.30 -13.98
N VAL A 165 10.66 -4.19 -13.45
CA VAL A 165 10.14 -3.56 -12.21
C VAL A 165 8.65 -3.23 -12.29
N LEU A 166 8.15 -2.85 -13.48
CA LEU A 166 6.73 -2.54 -13.67
C LEU A 166 5.92 -3.74 -14.17
N GLY A 167 6.53 -4.63 -14.96
CA GLY A 167 5.80 -5.67 -15.69
C GLY A 167 5.93 -7.08 -15.10
N HIS A 168 6.94 -7.36 -14.29
CA HIS A 168 7.11 -8.64 -13.61
C HIS A 168 6.36 -8.60 -12.28
N ILE A 169 5.06 -8.76 -12.35
CA ILE A 169 4.14 -8.68 -11.22
C ILE A 169 3.97 -10.03 -10.54
N PRO A 170 3.68 -10.07 -9.22
CA PRO A 170 3.34 -11.31 -8.53
C PRO A 170 2.01 -11.87 -9.01
N LEU A 171 1.95 -13.19 -9.06
CA LEU A 171 0.73 -14.00 -9.17
C LEU A 171 0.91 -15.20 -8.25
N MET A 172 0.18 -15.22 -7.16
CA MET A 172 0.24 -16.26 -6.12
C MET A 172 -1.12 -16.89 -5.91
#